data_18af4a207f4820d0c14e5a749ec8b38f
#
_entry.id   18af4a207f4820d0c14e5a749ec8b38f
#
_cell.length_a   1.000
_cell.length_b   1.000
_cell.length_c   1.000
_cell.angle_alpha   90.00
_cell.angle_beta   90.00
_cell.angle_gamma   90.00
#
_symmetry.space_group_name_H-M   'P 1'
#
loop_
_entity.id
_entity.type
_entity.pdbx_description
1 polymer ?
#
loop_
_entity_poly.entity_id
_entity_poly.type
_entity_poly.pdbx_seq_one_letter_code
_entity_poly.pdbx_strand_id
1 'polypeptide(L)'
;LGLIKNQANRILGRISKQRAVKLAYLKDNMISRHVTMAFSAEMAGVDGKHMLDVDNLQESNGSVGVSPSATAYFATYIKKGDEAALAYLRNTMKADGSFPNVAPFDVFEIGWALWNLSLIPGLAQHAKLKPHLDFLSTAWVPKRGVGFAAGYTVKDSDDTSLVFDTLLRFGIEKDLGGVLSYEEKDHFRCFDLEANPSISANIHVLGALGQAGLDMKNSSVQKVARFLHKARGTNPFWADKWHASPYYATSHAIIACAGIVNDLVAESVDWILSAQNKDGSWGAYLKTAEETAYAAQALCVWNQKVARVPKSVLTRAARWLSENMDKPYPPLWIGKCLYSPNLVIRSAVISALALTG
;
A
#
# COMPACT_ATOMS: atom_id res chain seq x y z
N LEU A 1 -6.99 5.11 40.77
CA LEU A 1 -8.01 4.83 39.73
C LEU A 1 -8.71 6.09 39.20
N GLY A 2 -9.03 7.09 40.08
CA GLY A 2 -9.69 8.33 39.67
C GLY A 2 -8.90 9.21 38.71
N LEU A 3 -7.57 9.32 38.88
CA LEU A 3 -6.70 10.08 37.98
C LEU A 3 -6.65 9.50 36.58
N ILE A 4 -6.60 8.16 36.46
CA ILE A 4 -6.62 7.46 35.17
C ILE A 4 -7.96 7.67 34.47
N LYS A 5 -9.09 7.60 35.20
CA LYS A 5 -10.44 7.85 34.65
C LYS A 5 -10.58 9.28 34.13
N ASN A 6 -10.10 10.29 34.87
CA ASN A 6 -10.15 11.69 34.47
C ASN A 6 -9.26 11.97 33.23
N GLN A 7 -8.12 11.33 33.13
CA GLN A 7 -7.22 11.44 31.96
C GLN A 7 -7.86 10.76 30.74
N ALA A 8 -8.43 9.56 30.91
CA ALA A 8 -9.16 8.87 29.85
C ALA A 8 -10.34 9.70 29.34
N ASN A 9 -11.17 10.27 30.24
CA ASN A 9 -12.30 11.12 29.86
C ASN A 9 -11.85 12.38 29.09
N ARG A 10 -10.74 13.01 29.46
CA ARG A 10 -10.16 14.13 28.70
C ARG A 10 -9.72 13.73 27.31
N ILE A 11 -9.07 12.58 27.15
CA ILE A 11 -8.63 12.05 25.85
C ILE A 11 -9.86 11.73 24.99
N LEU A 12 -10.83 10.99 25.53
CA LEU A 12 -12.08 10.66 24.84
C LEU A 12 -12.85 11.91 24.41
N GLY A 13 -12.96 12.92 25.31
CA GLY A 13 -13.59 14.19 24.98
C GLY A 13 -12.91 14.95 23.84
N ARG A 14 -11.55 14.90 23.78
CA ARG A 14 -10.79 15.51 22.68
C ARG A 14 -11.02 14.75 21.36
N ILE A 15 -10.98 13.42 21.39
CA ILE A 15 -11.25 12.58 20.22
C ILE A 15 -12.67 12.80 19.70
N SER A 16 -13.67 12.86 20.59
CA SER A 16 -15.06 13.14 20.21
C SER A 16 -15.23 14.50 19.56
N LYS A 17 -14.55 15.55 20.06
CA LYS A 17 -14.56 16.87 19.42
C LYS A 17 -13.91 16.84 18.05
N GLN A 18 -12.77 16.17 17.90
CA GLN A 18 -12.10 16.03 16.59
C GLN A 18 -12.98 15.23 15.61
N ARG A 19 -13.65 14.18 16.08
CA ARG A 19 -14.62 13.44 15.27
C ARG A 19 -15.76 14.33 14.81
N ALA A 20 -16.39 15.08 15.71
CA ALA A 20 -17.49 15.99 15.37
C ALA A 20 -17.09 17.03 14.31
N VAL A 21 -15.90 17.63 14.44
CA VAL A 21 -15.37 18.56 13.43
C VAL A 21 -15.21 17.90 12.06
N LYS A 22 -14.67 16.69 12.01
CA LYS A 22 -14.51 15.96 10.74
C LYS A 22 -15.86 15.58 10.13
N LEU A 23 -16.80 15.11 10.93
CA LEU A 23 -18.13 14.73 10.47
C LEU A 23 -18.95 15.94 9.95
N ALA A 24 -18.71 17.14 10.48
CA ALA A 24 -19.37 18.36 10.02
C ALA A 24 -19.05 18.75 8.57
N TYR A 25 -17.98 18.21 7.99
CA TYR A 25 -17.66 18.38 6.56
C TYR A 25 -18.39 17.39 5.65
N LEU A 26 -19.01 16.33 6.21
CA LEU A 26 -19.73 15.34 5.45
C LEU A 26 -21.19 15.78 5.27
N LYS A 27 -21.64 15.75 4.02
CA LYS A 27 -23.03 16.01 3.66
C LYS A 27 -23.87 14.75 3.82
N ASP A 28 -25.19 14.93 3.82
CA ASP A 28 -26.14 13.81 3.76
C ASP A 28 -25.89 12.97 2.51
N ASN A 29 -26.01 11.64 2.65
CA ASN A 29 -25.81 10.66 1.59
C ASN A 29 -24.44 10.72 0.89
N MET A 30 -23.41 11.26 1.55
CA MET A 30 -22.08 11.38 0.96
C MET A 30 -21.29 10.07 0.99
N ILE A 31 -21.56 9.20 1.97
CA ILE A 31 -20.82 7.94 2.15
C ILE A 31 -21.52 6.83 1.36
N SER A 32 -20.97 6.49 0.23
CA SER A 32 -21.41 5.40 -0.64
C SER A 32 -20.26 4.50 -1.03
N ARG A 33 -20.51 3.40 -1.73
CA ARG A 33 -19.45 2.53 -2.28
C ARG A 33 -18.49 3.22 -3.25
N HIS A 34 -18.82 4.44 -3.70
CA HIS A 34 -17.97 5.22 -4.62
C HIS A 34 -16.91 6.05 -3.90
N VAL A 35 -16.88 6.06 -2.58
CA VAL A 35 -15.91 6.81 -1.77
C VAL A 35 -15.24 5.89 -0.74
N THR A 36 -13.95 6.13 -0.48
CA THR A 36 -13.16 5.34 0.48
C THR A 36 -13.70 5.36 1.90
N MET A 37 -14.50 6.37 2.25
CA MET A 37 -15.13 6.48 3.57
C MET A 37 -16.07 5.31 3.89
N ALA A 38 -16.63 4.62 2.88
CA ALA A 38 -17.43 3.41 3.08
C ALA A 38 -16.64 2.31 3.82
N PHE A 39 -15.33 2.21 3.60
CA PHE A 39 -14.45 1.29 4.32
C PHE A 39 -14.54 1.44 5.84
N SER A 40 -14.83 2.64 6.33
CA SER A 40 -14.95 2.96 7.76
C SER A 40 -16.37 3.49 8.13
N ALA A 41 -17.41 3.01 7.45
CA ALA A 41 -18.79 3.47 7.66
C ALA A 41 -19.27 3.31 9.11
N GLU A 42 -18.73 2.34 9.86
CA GLU A 42 -19.01 2.16 11.30
C GLU A 42 -18.65 3.39 12.15
N MET A 43 -17.73 4.22 11.66
CA MET A 43 -17.33 5.47 12.34
C MET A 43 -18.47 6.51 12.38
N ALA A 44 -19.47 6.40 11.49
CA ALA A 44 -20.65 7.24 11.53
C ALA A 44 -21.41 7.06 12.86
N GLY A 45 -21.47 5.84 13.38
CA GLY A 45 -22.19 5.53 14.61
C GLY A 45 -23.71 5.69 14.42
N VAL A 46 -24.44 5.82 15.51
CA VAL A 46 -25.91 5.97 15.46
C VAL A 46 -26.32 7.34 14.92
N ASP A 47 -25.60 8.39 15.29
CA ASP A 47 -25.95 9.78 14.98
C ASP A 47 -25.61 10.18 13.54
N GLY A 48 -24.66 9.49 12.90
CA GLY A 48 -24.19 9.79 11.55
C GLY A 48 -24.85 8.98 10.43
N LYS A 49 -25.94 8.25 10.70
CA LYS A 49 -26.63 7.43 9.69
C LYS A 49 -27.10 8.23 8.47
N HIS A 50 -27.47 9.49 8.65
CA HIS A 50 -27.90 10.39 7.58
C HIS A 50 -26.81 10.65 6.53
N MET A 51 -25.53 10.46 6.88
CA MET A 51 -24.41 10.60 5.96
C MET A 51 -24.25 9.42 4.99
N LEU A 52 -24.93 8.29 5.24
CA LEU A 52 -24.81 7.08 4.46
C LEU A 52 -25.84 7.07 3.31
N ASP A 53 -25.38 6.91 2.08
CA ASP A 53 -26.21 6.54 0.95
C ASP A 53 -26.48 5.03 1.00
N VAL A 54 -27.49 4.64 1.78
CA VAL A 54 -27.77 3.24 2.15
C VAL A 54 -28.01 2.36 0.92
N ASP A 55 -28.66 2.89 -0.11
CA ASP A 55 -29.02 2.14 -1.33
C ASP A 55 -27.79 1.89 -2.21
N ASN A 56 -26.74 2.72 -2.10
CA ASN A 56 -25.51 2.62 -2.86
C ASN A 56 -24.30 2.30 -1.97
N LEU A 57 -24.48 1.73 -0.78
CA LEU A 57 -23.38 1.52 0.16
C LEU A 57 -22.69 0.16 0.00
N GLN A 58 -23.44 -0.88 -0.40
CA GLN A 58 -22.91 -2.24 -0.54
C GLN A 58 -22.21 -2.48 -1.87
N GLU A 59 -21.15 -3.22 -1.82
CA GLU A 59 -20.48 -3.83 -2.99
C GLU A 59 -21.27 -5.05 -3.49
N SER A 60 -20.95 -5.52 -4.69
CA SER A 60 -21.62 -6.68 -5.31
C SER A 60 -21.51 -7.98 -4.50
N ASN A 61 -20.49 -8.12 -3.66
CA ASN A 61 -20.29 -9.25 -2.76
C ASN A 61 -21.03 -9.12 -1.42
N GLY A 62 -21.85 -8.08 -1.24
CA GLY A 62 -22.60 -7.81 -0.02
C GLY A 62 -21.84 -7.05 1.06
N SER A 63 -20.55 -6.78 0.87
CA SER A 63 -19.75 -6.02 1.83
C SER A 63 -20.04 -4.52 1.76
N VAL A 64 -19.70 -3.80 2.82
CA VAL A 64 -19.56 -2.35 2.82
C VAL A 64 -18.08 -2.02 2.78
N GLY A 65 -17.62 -1.45 1.65
CA GLY A 65 -16.24 -1.05 1.44
C GLY A 65 -15.24 -2.20 1.62
N VAL A 66 -15.61 -3.46 1.33
CA VAL A 66 -14.82 -4.69 1.57
C VAL A 66 -14.27 -4.82 2.99
N SER A 67 -14.99 -4.24 3.95
CA SER A 67 -14.62 -4.18 5.37
C SER A 67 -15.59 -5.00 6.23
N PRO A 68 -15.12 -6.06 6.93
CA PRO A 68 -15.97 -6.82 7.85
C PRO A 68 -16.59 -5.96 8.95
N SER A 69 -15.86 -4.99 9.54
CA SER A 69 -16.41 -4.13 10.60
C SER A 69 -17.49 -3.17 10.08
N ALA A 70 -17.28 -2.55 8.91
CA ALA A 70 -18.29 -1.70 8.29
C ALA A 70 -19.53 -2.51 7.87
N THR A 71 -19.32 -3.73 7.38
CA THR A 71 -20.41 -4.63 6.99
C THR A 71 -21.20 -5.12 8.21
N ALA A 72 -20.51 -5.45 9.31
CA ALA A 72 -21.18 -5.81 10.57
C ALA A 72 -22.01 -4.65 11.13
N TYR A 73 -21.47 -3.43 11.09
CA TYR A 73 -22.21 -2.23 11.45
C TYR A 73 -23.47 -2.05 10.58
N PHE A 74 -23.34 -2.20 9.27
CA PHE A 74 -24.45 -2.11 8.33
C PHE A 74 -25.55 -3.14 8.66
N ALA A 75 -25.19 -4.42 8.79
CA ALA A 75 -26.14 -5.50 9.09
C ALA A 75 -26.79 -5.40 10.47
N THR A 76 -26.15 -4.71 11.40
CA THR A 76 -26.65 -4.57 12.79
C THR A 76 -27.51 -3.32 12.99
N TYR A 77 -27.07 -2.18 12.43
CA TYR A 77 -27.62 -0.87 12.77
C TYR A 77 -28.27 -0.13 11.61
N ILE A 78 -27.95 -0.46 10.37
CA ILE A 78 -28.46 0.26 9.18
C ILE A 78 -29.57 -0.54 8.51
N LYS A 79 -29.24 -1.73 8.00
CA LYS A 79 -30.18 -2.65 7.39
C LYS A 79 -30.14 -3.99 8.12
N LYS A 80 -30.87 -4.01 9.23
CA LYS A 80 -30.84 -5.10 10.21
C LYS A 80 -31.18 -6.44 9.56
N GLY A 81 -30.25 -7.40 9.69
CA GLY A 81 -30.41 -8.76 9.16
C GLY A 81 -30.25 -8.87 7.63
N ASP A 82 -29.57 -7.90 6.99
CA ASP A 82 -29.32 -7.98 5.54
C ASP A 82 -28.55 -9.27 5.18
N GLU A 83 -29.18 -10.14 4.40
CA GLU A 83 -28.66 -11.48 4.10
C GLU A 83 -27.37 -11.45 3.29
N ALA A 84 -27.18 -10.48 2.39
CA ALA A 84 -25.95 -10.35 1.61
C ALA A 84 -24.76 -9.96 2.52
N ALA A 85 -24.98 -9.01 3.43
CA ALA A 85 -23.97 -8.61 4.42
C ALA A 85 -23.64 -9.76 5.38
N LEU A 86 -24.66 -10.51 5.84
CA LEU A 86 -24.45 -11.67 6.73
C LEU A 86 -23.71 -12.80 6.02
N ALA A 87 -24.02 -13.06 4.73
CA ALA A 87 -23.30 -14.04 3.92
C ALA A 87 -21.82 -13.65 3.74
N TYR A 88 -21.54 -12.38 3.42
CA TYR A 88 -20.18 -11.88 3.36
C TYR A 88 -19.43 -12.10 4.68
N LEU A 89 -20.03 -11.74 5.81
CA LEU A 89 -19.43 -11.92 7.13
C LEU A 89 -19.12 -13.40 7.43
N ARG A 90 -20.09 -14.31 7.16
CA ARG A 90 -19.85 -15.75 7.33
C ARG A 90 -18.69 -16.27 6.49
N ASN A 91 -18.57 -15.79 5.24
CA ASN A 91 -17.54 -16.24 4.30
C ASN A 91 -16.13 -15.67 4.63
N THR A 92 -16.05 -14.54 5.34
CA THR A 92 -14.79 -13.88 5.69
C THR A 92 -14.30 -14.20 7.11
N MET A 93 -15.16 -14.77 7.94
CA MET A 93 -14.82 -15.18 9.31
C MET A 93 -13.81 -16.33 9.27
N LYS A 94 -12.73 -16.19 10.03
CA LYS A 94 -11.71 -17.22 10.18
C LYS A 94 -12.18 -18.34 11.12
N ALA A 95 -11.48 -19.47 11.09
CA ALA A 95 -11.82 -20.63 11.94
C ALA A 95 -11.80 -20.35 13.45
N ASP A 96 -11.02 -19.35 13.89
CA ASP A 96 -10.95 -18.88 15.27
C ASP A 96 -12.02 -17.82 15.63
N GLY A 97 -12.94 -17.51 14.71
CA GLY A 97 -13.97 -16.51 14.87
C GLY A 97 -13.52 -15.05 14.64
N SER A 98 -12.24 -14.83 14.36
CA SER A 98 -11.72 -13.49 14.04
C SER A 98 -12.01 -13.08 12.60
N PHE A 99 -11.87 -11.78 12.32
CA PHE A 99 -12.01 -11.19 10.99
C PHE A 99 -10.74 -10.49 10.55
N PRO A 100 -10.41 -10.50 9.25
CA PRO A 100 -9.35 -9.64 8.72
C PRO A 100 -9.79 -8.15 8.73
N ASN A 101 -8.81 -7.24 8.57
CA ASN A 101 -9.09 -5.80 8.41
C ASN A 101 -9.92 -5.51 7.15
N VAL A 102 -9.66 -6.26 6.10
CA VAL A 102 -10.20 -6.12 4.75
C VAL A 102 -10.33 -7.50 4.11
N ALA A 103 -11.39 -7.72 3.33
CA ALA A 103 -11.60 -8.94 2.56
C ALA A 103 -12.61 -8.72 1.41
N PRO A 104 -12.27 -9.11 0.17
CA PRO A 104 -10.97 -9.61 -0.26
C PRO A 104 -9.90 -8.49 -0.26
N PHE A 105 -8.63 -8.87 -0.39
CA PHE A 105 -7.48 -7.97 -0.54
C PHE A 105 -6.58 -8.49 -1.67
N ASP A 106 -7.22 -9.06 -2.67
CA ASP A 106 -6.63 -9.92 -3.68
C ASP A 106 -5.77 -9.17 -4.71
N VAL A 107 -6.19 -7.99 -5.20
CA VAL A 107 -5.42 -7.20 -6.15
C VAL A 107 -4.15 -6.68 -5.49
N PHE A 108 -4.26 -6.15 -4.26
CA PHE A 108 -3.11 -5.67 -3.48
C PHE A 108 -2.10 -6.81 -3.24
N GLU A 109 -2.53 -7.92 -2.63
CA GLU A 109 -1.61 -9.00 -2.28
C GLU A 109 -0.93 -9.61 -3.51
N ILE A 110 -1.67 -9.85 -4.59
CA ILE A 110 -1.12 -10.40 -5.83
C ILE A 110 -0.23 -9.36 -6.54
N GLY A 111 -0.66 -8.10 -6.60
CA GLY A 111 0.08 -7.02 -7.24
C GLY A 111 1.45 -6.80 -6.60
N TRP A 112 1.49 -6.60 -5.28
CA TRP A 112 2.74 -6.42 -4.53
C TRP A 112 3.64 -7.65 -4.58
N ALA A 113 3.05 -8.86 -4.46
CA ALA A 113 3.83 -10.09 -4.55
C ALA A 113 4.49 -10.24 -5.93
N LEU A 114 3.74 -10.03 -7.01
CA LEU A 114 4.27 -10.10 -8.37
C LEU A 114 5.27 -8.97 -8.66
N TRP A 115 5.03 -7.77 -8.14
CA TRP A 115 5.99 -6.66 -8.26
C TRP A 115 7.33 -7.00 -7.62
N ASN A 116 7.33 -7.51 -6.39
CA ASN A 116 8.54 -7.99 -5.74
C ASN A 116 9.26 -9.06 -6.57
N LEU A 117 8.51 -10.04 -7.06
CA LEU A 117 9.05 -11.13 -7.88
C LEU A 117 9.55 -10.64 -9.24
N SER A 118 8.97 -9.58 -9.81
CA SER A 118 9.40 -9.01 -11.10
C SER A 118 10.81 -8.43 -11.08
N LEU A 119 11.36 -8.17 -9.89
CA LEU A 119 12.74 -7.72 -9.73
C LEU A 119 13.76 -8.84 -9.98
N ILE A 120 13.34 -10.10 -9.95
CA ILE A 120 14.22 -11.27 -10.17
C ILE A 120 14.44 -11.47 -11.66
N PRO A 121 15.69 -11.37 -12.17
CA PRO A 121 15.97 -11.59 -13.58
C PRO A 121 15.51 -12.97 -14.07
N GLY A 122 14.85 -13.01 -15.23
CA GLY A 122 14.42 -14.26 -15.87
C GLY A 122 13.13 -14.89 -15.30
N LEU A 123 12.57 -14.37 -14.22
CA LEU A 123 11.34 -14.94 -13.63
C LEU A 123 10.09 -14.64 -14.47
N ALA A 124 10.11 -13.61 -15.30
CA ALA A 124 8.96 -13.17 -16.10
C ALA A 124 8.34 -14.27 -16.97
N GLN A 125 9.10 -15.30 -17.34
CA GLN A 125 8.64 -16.40 -18.21
C GLN A 125 8.12 -17.61 -17.45
N HIS A 126 8.03 -17.54 -16.11
CA HIS A 126 7.65 -18.69 -15.30
C HIS A 126 6.13 -18.96 -15.41
N ALA A 127 5.74 -20.12 -15.97
CA ALA A 127 4.34 -20.45 -16.30
C ALA A 127 3.37 -20.35 -15.12
N LYS A 128 3.82 -20.60 -13.88
CA LYS A 128 2.97 -20.50 -12.67
C LYS A 128 2.52 -19.08 -12.35
N LEU A 129 3.16 -18.04 -12.91
CA LEU A 129 2.75 -16.65 -12.70
C LEU A 129 1.55 -16.25 -13.57
N LYS A 130 1.34 -16.96 -14.67
CA LYS A 130 0.31 -16.61 -15.66
C LYS A 130 -1.10 -16.45 -15.07
N PRO A 131 -1.64 -17.35 -14.24
CA PRO A 131 -3.00 -17.19 -13.68
C PRO A 131 -3.14 -15.91 -12.85
N HIS A 132 -2.11 -15.51 -12.12
CA HIS A 132 -2.09 -14.30 -11.29
C HIS A 132 -1.98 -13.03 -12.14
N LEU A 133 -1.19 -13.07 -13.21
CA LEU A 133 -1.08 -11.99 -14.18
C LEU A 133 -2.40 -11.80 -14.95
N ASP A 134 -3.04 -12.90 -15.37
CA ASP A 134 -4.34 -12.88 -16.01
C ASP A 134 -5.42 -12.28 -15.08
N PHE A 135 -5.38 -12.62 -13.80
CA PHE A 135 -6.26 -12.05 -12.77
C PHE A 135 -6.10 -10.52 -12.68
N LEU A 136 -4.88 -10.01 -12.50
CA LEU A 136 -4.63 -8.56 -12.45
C LEU A 136 -5.03 -7.87 -13.76
N SER A 137 -4.72 -8.52 -14.89
CA SER A 137 -5.08 -8.01 -16.21
C SER A 137 -6.59 -7.90 -16.40
N THR A 138 -7.37 -8.85 -15.89
CA THR A 138 -8.84 -8.85 -15.92
C THR A 138 -9.45 -7.83 -14.96
N ALA A 139 -8.83 -7.60 -13.80
CA ALA A 139 -9.28 -6.60 -12.84
C ALA A 139 -9.08 -5.15 -13.32
N TRP A 140 -8.23 -4.95 -14.34
CA TRP A 140 -7.94 -3.63 -14.89
C TRP A 140 -9.16 -3.02 -15.61
N VAL A 141 -9.55 -1.82 -15.19
CA VAL A 141 -10.59 -1.02 -15.82
C VAL A 141 -9.94 0.06 -16.69
N PRO A 142 -10.21 0.10 -18.02
CA PRO A 142 -9.63 1.10 -18.91
C PRO A 142 -9.82 2.53 -18.40
N LYS A 143 -8.76 3.34 -18.44
CA LYS A 143 -8.71 4.74 -17.98
C LYS A 143 -8.98 4.96 -16.49
N ARG A 144 -9.14 3.89 -15.70
CA ARG A 144 -9.40 3.97 -14.25
C ARG A 144 -8.48 3.09 -13.41
N GLY A 145 -7.85 2.08 -14.01
CA GLY A 145 -6.97 1.15 -13.31
C GLY A 145 -7.70 0.17 -12.40
N VAL A 146 -7.15 -0.07 -11.23
CA VAL A 146 -7.64 -1.04 -10.24
C VAL A 146 -7.77 -0.37 -8.86
N GLY A 147 -8.42 -1.04 -7.92
CA GLY A 147 -8.31 -0.77 -6.48
C GLY A 147 -7.77 -2.02 -5.81
N PHE A 148 -7.60 -2.01 -4.51
CA PHE A 148 -6.97 -3.07 -3.72
C PHE A 148 -7.69 -4.44 -3.77
N ALA A 149 -8.94 -4.47 -4.28
CA ALA A 149 -9.69 -5.70 -4.52
C ALA A 149 -10.42 -5.64 -5.86
N ALA A 150 -10.52 -6.78 -6.57
CA ALA A 150 -11.13 -6.86 -7.90
C ALA A 150 -12.61 -6.40 -7.91
N GLY A 151 -13.38 -6.76 -6.87
CA GLY A 151 -14.79 -6.38 -6.71
C GLY A 151 -15.02 -5.03 -6.02
N TYR A 152 -13.97 -4.28 -5.66
CA TYR A 152 -14.10 -2.98 -5.01
C TYR A 152 -14.40 -1.87 -6.00
N THR A 153 -15.45 -1.08 -5.71
CA THR A 153 -15.90 -0.02 -6.63
C THR A 153 -14.89 1.11 -6.75
N VAL A 154 -14.27 1.53 -5.64
CA VAL A 154 -13.23 2.56 -5.66
C VAL A 154 -11.96 2.03 -6.30
N LYS A 155 -11.40 2.82 -7.21
CA LYS A 155 -10.07 2.61 -7.78
C LYS A 155 -9.13 3.66 -7.19
N ASP A 156 -7.85 3.33 -7.11
CA ASP A 156 -6.85 4.21 -6.51
C ASP A 156 -5.53 4.19 -7.31
N SER A 157 -4.72 5.23 -7.14
CA SER A 157 -3.48 5.36 -7.89
C SER A 157 -2.36 4.46 -7.39
N ASP A 158 -2.40 4.05 -6.12
CA ASP A 158 -1.36 3.22 -5.51
C ASP A 158 -1.38 1.83 -6.13
N ASP A 159 -2.53 1.14 -6.01
CA ASP A 159 -2.75 -0.18 -6.62
C ASP A 159 -2.66 -0.11 -8.15
N THR A 160 -3.26 0.92 -8.78
CA THR A 160 -3.21 1.11 -10.23
C THR A 160 -1.79 1.22 -10.75
N SER A 161 -0.96 2.05 -10.13
CA SER A 161 0.40 2.31 -10.61
C SER A 161 1.31 1.11 -10.39
N LEU A 162 1.21 0.45 -9.25
CA LEU A 162 2.00 -0.74 -8.97
C LEU A 162 1.59 -1.91 -9.85
N VAL A 163 0.28 -2.12 -10.09
CA VAL A 163 -0.22 -3.16 -11.00
C VAL A 163 0.16 -2.84 -12.45
N PHE A 164 0.09 -1.58 -12.88
CA PHE A 164 0.57 -1.15 -14.20
C PHE A 164 2.05 -1.48 -14.40
N ASP A 165 2.91 -1.05 -13.46
CA ASP A 165 4.36 -1.35 -13.48
C ASP A 165 4.60 -2.86 -13.53
N THR A 166 3.91 -3.62 -12.67
CA THR A 166 4.00 -5.08 -12.63
C THR A 166 3.64 -5.71 -13.97
N LEU A 167 2.45 -5.43 -14.51
CA LEU A 167 1.99 -6.03 -15.76
C LEU A 167 2.94 -5.70 -16.92
N LEU A 168 3.42 -4.46 -16.99
CA LEU A 168 4.35 -4.04 -18.04
C LEU A 168 5.72 -4.75 -17.94
N ARG A 169 6.25 -5.01 -16.72
CA ARG A 169 7.45 -5.82 -16.49
C ARG A 169 7.29 -7.26 -16.99
N PHE A 170 6.08 -7.78 -16.95
CA PHE A 170 5.74 -9.11 -17.47
C PHE A 170 5.29 -9.09 -18.96
N GLY A 171 5.45 -7.96 -19.66
CA GLY A 171 5.14 -7.82 -21.07
C GLY A 171 3.63 -7.69 -21.38
N ILE A 172 2.80 -7.37 -20.39
CA ILE A 172 1.36 -7.16 -20.55
C ILE A 172 1.08 -5.65 -20.52
N GLU A 173 0.73 -5.11 -21.68
CA GLU A 173 0.43 -3.69 -21.85
C GLU A 173 -0.94 -3.33 -21.30
N LYS A 174 -1.01 -2.18 -20.64
CA LYS A 174 -2.22 -1.50 -20.21
C LYS A 174 -2.17 -0.03 -20.59
N ASP A 175 -3.33 0.62 -20.63
CA ASP A 175 -3.39 2.05 -20.95
C ASP A 175 -2.82 2.89 -19.80
N LEU A 176 -1.85 3.75 -20.11
CA LEU A 176 -1.25 4.67 -19.13
C LEU A 176 -2.29 5.70 -18.62
N GLY A 177 -3.39 5.88 -19.34
CA GLY A 177 -4.51 6.75 -18.92
C GLY A 177 -5.10 6.36 -17.57
N GLY A 178 -5.04 5.07 -17.19
CA GLY A 178 -5.40 4.61 -15.86
C GLY A 178 -4.57 5.27 -14.76
N VAL A 179 -3.24 5.35 -14.94
CA VAL A 179 -2.33 6.02 -14.00
C VAL A 179 -2.51 7.54 -14.04
N LEU A 180 -2.57 8.13 -15.24
CA LEU A 180 -2.68 9.58 -15.43
C LEU A 180 -4.02 10.15 -14.96
N SER A 181 -5.06 9.33 -14.79
CA SER A 181 -6.38 9.79 -14.32
C SER A 181 -6.37 10.36 -12.89
N TYR A 182 -5.32 10.09 -12.12
CA TYR A 182 -5.13 10.59 -10.76
C TYR A 182 -4.27 11.85 -10.68
N GLU A 183 -3.85 12.40 -11.82
CA GLU A 183 -2.94 13.54 -11.85
C GLU A 183 -3.63 14.82 -11.36
N GLU A 184 -3.00 15.47 -10.37
CA GLU A 184 -3.39 16.76 -9.81
C GLU A 184 -2.38 17.87 -10.21
N LYS A 185 -2.59 19.07 -9.72
CA LYS A 185 -1.73 20.23 -10.05
C LYS A 185 -0.26 19.98 -9.68
N ASP A 186 0.01 19.41 -8.52
CA ASP A 186 1.36 19.30 -7.94
C ASP A 186 1.75 17.88 -7.44
N HIS A 187 0.84 16.91 -7.55
CA HIS A 187 1.04 15.51 -7.15
C HIS A 187 0.06 14.60 -7.91
N PHE A 188 0.06 13.32 -7.55
CA PHE A 188 -1.01 12.38 -7.91
C PHE A 188 -1.79 12.03 -6.63
N ARG A 189 -3.13 12.23 -6.65
CA ARG A 189 -3.98 11.79 -5.53
C ARG A 189 -4.03 10.26 -5.50
N CYS A 190 -4.12 9.69 -4.30
CA CYS A 190 -4.33 8.24 -4.18
C CYS A 190 -5.77 7.87 -4.55
N PHE A 191 -6.75 8.59 -4.01
CA PHE A 191 -8.18 8.40 -4.27
C PHE A 191 -8.94 9.72 -4.18
N ASP A 192 -10.19 9.73 -4.62
CA ASP A 192 -11.02 10.92 -4.55
C ASP A 192 -11.26 11.36 -3.09
N LEU A 193 -11.24 12.68 -2.85
CA LEU A 193 -11.39 13.30 -1.53
C LEU A 193 -10.24 12.99 -0.56
N GLU A 194 -9.07 12.64 -1.05
CA GLU A 194 -7.88 12.44 -0.23
C GLU A 194 -7.47 13.76 0.45
N ALA A 195 -7.41 13.76 1.79
CA ALA A 195 -7.05 14.96 2.55
C ALA A 195 -5.54 15.22 2.58
N ASN A 196 -4.74 14.15 2.58
CA ASN A 196 -3.27 14.22 2.66
C ASN A 196 -2.68 13.30 1.58
N PRO A 197 -1.95 13.84 0.59
CA PRO A 197 -1.35 13.06 -0.48
C PRO A 197 -0.49 11.92 0.04
N SER A 198 -0.62 10.73 -0.55
CA SER A 198 0.20 9.56 -0.22
C SER A 198 1.56 9.66 -0.88
N ILE A 199 2.60 9.44 -0.08
CA ILE A 199 3.99 9.41 -0.56
C ILE A 199 4.22 8.13 -1.35
N SER A 200 3.80 6.96 -0.83
CA SER A 200 3.96 5.67 -1.52
C SER A 200 3.22 5.64 -2.85
N ALA A 201 1.99 6.14 -2.93
CA ALA A 201 1.26 6.22 -4.19
C ALA A 201 2.02 7.04 -5.25
N ASN A 202 2.59 8.19 -4.88
CA ASN A 202 3.41 8.98 -5.80
C ASN A 202 4.74 8.29 -6.17
N ILE A 203 5.33 7.51 -5.27
CA ILE A 203 6.50 6.67 -5.59
C ILE A 203 6.13 5.61 -6.63
N HIS A 204 5.00 4.92 -6.46
CA HIS A 204 4.55 3.90 -7.41
C HIS A 204 4.14 4.51 -8.75
N VAL A 205 3.53 5.71 -8.76
CA VAL A 205 3.31 6.48 -10.00
C VAL A 205 4.63 6.75 -10.71
N LEU A 206 5.68 7.19 -10.00
CA LEU A 206 6.99 7.41 -10.63
C LEU A 206 7.56 6.12 -11.23
N GLY A 207 7.44 4.99 -10.52
CA GLY A 207 7.83 3.68 -11.03
C GLY A 207 7.08 3.29 -12.31
N ALA A 208 5.76 3.47 -12.31
CA ALA A 208 4.89 3.19 -13.47
C ALA A 208 5.23 4.07 -14.68
N LEU A 209 5.44 5.37 -14.48
CA LEU A 209 5.84 6.31 -15.55
C LEU A 209 7.22 5.93 -16.11
N GLY A 210 8.18 5.58 -15.25
CA GLY A 210 9.50 5.14 -15.66
C GLY A 210 9.46 3.81 -16.43
N GLN A 211 8.65 2.85 -15.99
CA GLN A 211 8.47 1.58 -16.70
C GLN A 211 7.79 1.77 -18.08
N ALA A 212 6.92 2.79 -18.20
CA ALA A 212 6.34 3.21 -19.47
C ALA A 212 7.35 3.95 -20.39
N GLY A 213 8.62 4.06 -20.00
CA GLY A 213 9.68 4.72 -20.78
C GLY A 213 9.73 6.23 -20.66
N LEU A 214 9.02 6.82 -19.69
CA LEU A 214 9.04 8.25 -19.44
C LEU A 214 10.21 8.62 -18.52
N ASP A 215 10.83 9.75 -18.80
CA ASP A 215 11.98 10.29 -18.06
C ASP A 215 11.74 11.72 -17.58
N MET A 216 12.77 12.39 -17.09
CA MET A 216 12.73 13.78 -16.62
C MET A 216 12.37 14.84 -17.69
N LYS A 217 12.21 14.48 -18.95
CA LYS A 217 11.66 15.36 -19.98
C LYS A 217 10.14 15.43 -19.91
N ASN A 218 9.50 14.43 -19.29
CA ASN A 218 8.04 14.40 -19.13
C ASN A 218 7.58 15.23 -17.92
N SER A 219 6.53 16.03 -18.10
CA SER A 219 6.02 16.95 -17.07
C SER A 219 5.45 16.24 -15.84
N SER A 220 4.84 15.07 -16.00
CA SER A 220 4.29 14.27 -14.91
C SER A 220 5.41 13.65 -14.06
N VAL A 221 6.49 13.16 -14.69
CA VAL A 221 7.70 12.68 -13.99
C VAL A 221 8.33 13.81 -13.17
N GLN A 222 8.50 15.00 -13.78
CA GLN A 222 9.01 16.18 -13.06
C GLN A 222 8.12 16.58 -11.88
N LYS A 223 6.79 16.50 -12.06
CA LYS A 223 5.81 16.82 -11.01
C LYS A 223 5.99 15.90 -9.80
N VAL A 224 6.00 14.59 -10.03
CA VAL A 224 6.18 13.60 -8.97
C VAL A 224 7.54 13.74 -8.29
N ALA A 225 8.62 13.94 -9.06
CA ALA A 225 9.95 14.15 -8.50
C ALA A 225 10.00 15.38 -7.57
N ARG A 226 9.39 16.52 -7.99
CA ARG A 226 9.27 17.72 -7.13
C ARG A 226 8.44 17.47 -5.89
N PHE A 227 7.31 16.75 -6.02
CA PHE A 227 6.48 16.39 -4.88
C PHE A 227 7.26 15.55 -3.86
N LEU A 228 7.93 14.49 -4.30
CA LEU A 228 8.71 13.59 -3.44
C LEU A 228 9.88 14.32 -2.78
N HIS A 229 10.59 15.19 -3.51
CA HIS A 229 11.65 16.03 -2.94
C HIS A 229 11.12 16.92 -1.80
N LYS A 230 9.99 17.61 -2.03
CA LYS A 230 9.37 18.45 -1.01
C LYS A 230 8.86 17.65 0.19
N ALA A 231 8.25 16.48 -0.06
CA ALA A 231 7.71 15.62 0.99
C ALA A 231 8.79 14.99 1.89
N ARG A 232 9.97 14.70 1.33
CA ARG A 232 11.13 14.22 2.10
C ARG A 232 11.68 15.30 3.04
N GLY A 233 11.68 16.57 2.61
CA GLY A 233 12.29 17.67 3.35
C GLY A 233 13.81 17.46 3.53
N THR A 234 14.29 17.62 4.76
CA THR A 234 15.71 17.43 5.12
C THR A 234 16.07 16.02 5.59
N ASN A 235 15.10 15.09 5.61
CA ASN A 235 15.37 13.71 6.00
C ASN A 235 16.02 12.94 4.84
N PRO A 236 16.87 11.96 5.10
CA PRO A 236 17.41 11.07 4.07
C PRO A 236 16.43 9.96 3.68
N PHE A 237 15.21 9.94 4.20
CA PHE A 237 14.20 8.90 4.00
C PHE A 237 12.80 9.49 3.88
N TRP A 238 11.85 8.69 3.36
CA TRP A 238 10.42 8.97 3.36
C TRP A 238 9.70 8.13 4.42
N ALA A 239 8.73 8.75 5.10
CA ALA A 239 7.72 8.05 5.89
C ALA A 239 6.37 8.15 5.18
N ASP A 240 5.59 7.09 5.20
CA ASP A 240 4.28 7.05 4.55
C ASP A 240 3.16 6.76 5.55
N LYS A 241 1.91 7.04 5.15
CA LYS A 241 0.74 6.84 5.99
C LYS A 241 0.26 5.38 6.04
N TRP A 242 0.74 4.53 5.13
CA TRP A 242 0.31 3.13 5.02
C TRP A 242 1.28 2.14 5.66
N HIS A 243 2.48 2.59 6.05
CA HIS A 243 3.50 1.73 6.60
C HIS A 243 4.25 2.41 7.76
N ALA A 244 4.42 1.69 8.88
CA ALA A 244 5.04 2.26 10.09
C ALA A 244 6.56 2.47 9.96
N SER A 245 7.21 1.77 9.03
CA SER A 245 8.66 1.87 8.82
C SER A 245 9.01 2.73 7.61
N PRO A 246 10.04 3.60 7.71
CA PRO A 246 10.54 4.38 6.59
C PRO A 246 11.24 3.52 5.52
N TYR A 247 11.67 2.31 5.84
CA TYR A 247 12.33 1.42 4.88
C TYR A 247 11.43 1.05 3.70
N TYR A 248 10.12 0.88 3.91
CA TYR A 248 9.17 0.61 2.83
C TYR A 248 9.18 1.71 1.78
N ALA A 249 8.74 2.92 2.14
CA ALA A 249 8.63 4.03 1.20
C ALA A 249 10.00 4.41 0.59
N THR A 250 11.07 4.39 1.38
CA THR A 250 12.41 4.77 0.92
C THR A 250 12.98 3.76 -0.07
N SER A 251 12.83 2.46 0.20
CA SER A 251 13.30 1.41 -0.70
C SER A 251 12.55 1.41 -2.03
N HIS A 252 11.22 1.57 -1.98
CA HIS A 252 10.42 1.70 -3.19
C HIS A 252 10.79 2.97 -3.99
N ALA A 253 11.09 4.09 -3.31
CA ALA A 253 11.56 5.31 -3.97
C ALA A 253 12.90 5.08 -4.69
N ILE A 254 13.86 4.41 -4.06
CA ILE A 254 15.14 4.08 -4.69
C ILE A 254 14.92 3.23 -5.95
N ILE A 255 14.06 2.20 -5.87
CA ILE A 255 13.77 1.31 -7.01
C ILE A 255 13.11 2.09 -8.15
N ALA A 256 12.14 2.97 -7.84
CA ALA A 256 11.42 3.78 -8.82
C ALA A 256 12.31 4.85 -9.47
N CYS A 257 13.23 5.44 -8.71
CA CYS A 257 14.09 6.53 -9.19
C CYS A 257 15.36 6.06 -9.93
N ALA A 258 15.82 4.83 -9.65
CA ALA A 258 17.09 4.33 -10.16
C ALA A 258 17.15 4.31 -11.70
N GLY A 259 18.03 5.13 -12.28
CA GLY A 259 18.18 5.33 -13.72
C GLY A 259 17.27 6.43 -14.31
N ILE A 260 16.41 7.08 -13.50
CA ILE A 260 15.50 8.14 -13.94
C ILE A 260 15.79 9.46 -13.22
N VAL A 261 15.85 9.42 -11.87
CA VAL A 261 16.04 10.60 -11.00
C VAL A 261 16.98 10.25 -9.86
N ASN A 262 18.22 9.86 -10.18
CA ASN A 262 19.20 9.34 -9.22
C ASN A 262 19.48 10.30 -8.08
N ASP A 263 19.61 11.60 -8.36
CA ASP A 263 19.96 12.63 -7.38
C ASP A 263 18.90 12.75 -6.27
N LEU A 264 17.64 12.43 -6.58
CA LEU A 264 16.56 12.46 -5.60
C LEU A 264 16.75 11.45 -4.46
N VAL A 265 17.41 10.33 -4.73
CA VAL A 265 17.53 9.19 -3.80
C VAL A 265 18.96 8.88 -3.35
N ALA A 266 19.97 9.60 -3.84
CA ALA A 266 21.37 9.32 -3.51
C ALA A 266 21.63 9.32 -2.00
N GLU A 267 21.18 10.35 -1.27
CA GLU A 267 21.27 10.42 0.19
C GLU A 267 20.52 9.29 0.90
N SER A 268 19.43 8.82 0.30
CA SER A 268 18.63 7.71 0.84
C SER A 268 19.37 6.38 0.71
N VAL A 269 20.12 6.19 -0.37
CA VAL A 269 21.01 5.03 -0.53
C VAL A 269 22.10 5.03 0.54
N ASP A 270 22.75 6.19 0.77
CA ASP A 270 23.77 6.34 1.80
C ASP A 270 23.19 6.09 3.19
N TRP A 271 21.97 6.57 3.44
CA TRP A 271 21.26 6.29 4.69
C TRP A 271 21.00 4.78 4.88
N ILE A 272 20.49 4.07 3.87
CA ILE A 272 20.28 2.62 3.97
C ILE A 272 21.60 1.89 4.23
N LEU A 273 22.67 2.26 3.53
CA LEU A 273 23.99 1.65 3.72
C LEU A 273 24.51 1.85 5.15
N SER A 274 24.40 3.07 5.69
CA SER A 274 24.87 3.40 7.04
C SER A 274 24.03 2.81 8.16
N ALA A 275 22.75 2.52 7.88
CA ALA A 275 21.78 1.99 8.84
C ALA A 275 21.81 0.45 8.97
N GLN A 276 22.66 -0.25 8.19
CA GLN A 276 22.76 -1.71 8.32
C GLN A 276 23.30 -2.10 9.70
N ASN A 277 22.58 -2.97 10.40
CA ASN A 277 23.05 -3.58 11.64
C ASN A 277 24.29 -4.46 11.41
N LYS A 278 25.09 -4.69 12.44
CA LYS A 278 26.30 -5.53 12.37
C LYS A 278 26.02 -6.95 11.87
N ASP A 279 24.85 -7.51 12.14
CA ASP A 279 24.43 -8.83 11.70
C ASP A 279 23.91 -8.87 10.25
N GLY A 280 23.76 -7.73 9.59
CA GLY A 280 23.31 -7.61 8.22
C GLY A 280 21.84 -7.23 8.06
N SER A 281 21.08 -7.13 9.14
CA SER A 281 19.67 -6.76 9.11
C SER A 281 19.43 -5.25 9.05
N TRP A 282 18.16 -4.86 8.77
CA TRP A 282 17.61 -3.53 8.98
C TRP A 282 16.33 -3.60 9.82
N GLY A 283 15.95 -2.48 10.39
CA GLY A 283 14.70 -2.30 11.11
C GLY A 283 14.65 -0.99 11.86
N ALA A 284 13.50 -0.31 11.81
CA ALA A 284 13.28 0.98 12.46
C ALA A 284 13.06 0.84 13.99
N TYR A 285 12.30 -0.17 14.39
CA TYR A 285 11.96 -0.44 15.79
C TYR A 285 12.61 -1.72 16.29
N LEU A 286 12.64 -2.73 15.46
CA LEU A 286 13.28 -4.03 15.69
C LEU A 286 13.73 -4.57 14.33
N LYS A 287 14.65 -5.52 14.34
CA LYS A 287 15.14 -6.17 13.12
C LYS A 287 14.03 -7.02 12.51
N THR A 288 13.67 -6.77 11.25
CA THR A 288 12.62 -7.53 10.57
C THR A 288 13.07 -8.08 9.22
N ALA A 289 12.49 -9.20 8.82
CA ALA A 289 12.75 -9.78 7.49
C ALA A 289 12.21 -8.85 6.39
N GLU A 290 11.09 -8.19 6.64
CA GLU A 290 10.47 -7.25 5.72
C GLU A 290 11.37 -6.06 5.41
N GLU A 291 11.80 -5.31 6.43
CA GLU A 291 12.65 -4.12 6.24
C GLU A 291 14.02 -4.48 5.67
N THR A 292 14.56 -5.65 6.07
CA THR A 292 15.82 -6.17 5.53
C THR A 292 15.67 -6.52 4.05
N ALA A 293 14.55 -7.12 3.65
CA ALA A 293 14.28 -7.45 2.25
C ALA A 293 14.13 -6.18 1.39
N TYR A 294 13.35 -5.20 1.84
CA TYR A 294 13.19 -3.93 1.12
C TYR A 294 14.53 -3.19 0.94
N ALA A 295 15.32 -3.09 2.00
CA ALA A 295 16.65 -2.45 1.91
C ALA A 295 17.57 -3.20 0.93
N ALA A 296 17.61 -4.54 0.99
CA ALA A 296 18.42 -5.35 0.07
C ALA A 296 17.97 -5.22 -1.38
N GLN A 297 16.65 -5.27 -1.68
CA GLN A 297 16.10 -5.05 -3.01
C GLN A 297 16.52 -3.70 -3.59
N ALA A 298 16.34 -2.62 -2.82
CA ALA A 298 16.70 -1.27 -3.22
C ALA A 298 18.19 -1.15 -3.56
N LEU A 299 19.07 -1.69 -2.71
CA LEU A 299 20.50 -1.69 -2.92
C LEU A 299 20.91 -2.55 -4.13
N CYS A 300 20.25 -3.69 -4.37
CA CYS A 300 20.51 -4.52 -5.55
C CYS A 300 20.11 -3.79 -6.83
N VAL A 301 18.94 -3.17 -6.88
CA VAL A 301 18.48 -2.39 -8.05
C VAL A 301 19.40 -1.19 -8.30
N TRP A 302 19.81 -0.48 -7.24
CA TRP A 302 20.78 0.61 -7.35
C TRP A 302 22.13 0.13 -7.89
N ASN A 303 22.62 -1.00 -7.38
CA ASN A 303 23.88 -1.62 -7.84
C ASN A 303 23.85 -2.02 -9.33
N GLN A 304 22.69 -2.45 -9.81
CA GLN A 304 22.51 -2.85 -11.22
C GLN A 304 22.42 -1.66 -12.17
N LYS A 305 21.76 -0.57 -11.75
CA LYS A 305 21.39 0.53 -12.65
C LYS A 305 22.26 1.78 -12.53
N VAL A 306 22.86 2.05 -11.36
CA VAL A 306 23.46 3.35 -11.07
C VAL A 306 24.90 3.25 -10.59
N ALA A 307 25.16 2.69 -9.42
CA ALA A 307 26.49 2.70 -8.80
C ALA A 307 26.70 1.46 -7.91
N ARG A 308 27.96 1.03 -7.80
CA ARG A 308 28.33 -0.15 -7.02
C ARG A 308 28.00 -0.02 -5.54
N VAL A 309 27.39 -1.08 -5.02
CA VAL A 309 27.14 -1.31 -3.58
C VAL A 309 28.17 -2.32 -3.06
N PRO A 310 28.75 -2.14 -1.86
CA PRO A 310 29.71 -3.09 -1.29
C PRO A 310 29.10 -4.49 -1.20
N LYS A 311 29.71 -5.49 -1.81
CA LYS A 311 29.23 -6.87 -1.82
C LYS A 311 29.02 -7.42 -0.41
N SER A 312 29.85 -7.02 0.55
CA SER A 312 29.73 -7.45 1.94
C SER A 312 28.41 -7.04 2.60
N VAL A 313 27.82 -5.90 2.20
CA VAL A 313 26.49 -5.44 2.69
C VAL A 313 25.41 -6.42 2.25
N LEU A 314 25.39 -6.74 0.94
CA LEU A 314 24.40 -7.64 0.36
C LEU A 314 24.56 -9.09 0.87
N THR A 315 25.79 -9.58 0.98
CA THR A 315 26.05 -10.93 1.51
C THR A 315 25.61 -11.09 2.97
N ARG A 316 25.83 -10.07 3.82
CA ARG A 316 25.33 -10.11 5.22
C ARG A 316 23.80 -10.11 5.29
N ALA A 317 23.16 -9.29 4.43
CA ALA A 317 21.69 -9.24 4.31
C ALA A 317 21.11 -10.60 3.90
N ALA A 318 21.68 -11.23 2.87
CA ALA A 318 21.24 -12.54 2.38
C ALA A 318 21.35 -13.61 3.47
N ARG A 319 22.49 -13.67 4.16
CA ARG A 319 22.67 -14.63 5.28
C ARG A 319 21.63 -14.41 6.37
N TRP A 320 21.44 -13.18 6.81
CA TRP A 320 20.46 -12.89 7.86
C TRP A 320 19.03 -13.22 7.41
N LEU A 321 18.64 -12.89 6.17
CA LEU A 321 17.34 -13.24 5.62
C LEU A 321 17.11 -14.75 5.56
N SER A 322 18.08 -15.54 5.09
CA SER A 322 17.94 -17.00 5.04
C SER A 322 17.75 -17.66 6.42
N GLU A 323 18.31 -17.07 7.47
CA GLU A 323 18.16 -17.53 8.86
C GLU A 323 16.86 -17.07 9.53
N ASN A 324 16.16 -16.05 8.96
CA ASN A 324 15.02 -15.40 9.61
C ASN A 324 13.73 -15.39 8.76
N MET A 325 13.76 -15.91 7.52
CA MET A 325 12.63 -15.82 6.59
C MET A 325 11.36 -16.59 7.02
N ASP A 326 11.51 -17.59 7.89
CA ASP A 326 10.39 -18.40 8.37
C ASP A 326 9.86 -17.96 9.75
N LYS A 327 10.42 -16.89 10.32
CA LYS A 327 9.92 -16.30 11.56
C LYS A 327 8.67 -15.49 11.31
N PRO A 328 7.76 -15.35 12.28
CA PRO A 328 6.60 -14.49 12.17
C PRO A 328 6.98 -13.04 11.83
N TYR A 329 6.25 -12.44 10.92
CA TYR A 329 6.48 -11.03 10.52
C TYR A 329 5.75 -10.08 11.47
N PRO A 330 6.45 -9.12 12.09
CA PRO A 330 5.81 -8.08 12.89
C PRO A 330 4.85 -7.23 12.04
N PRO A 331 3.72 -6.78 12.61
CA PRO A 331 2.76 -5.96 11.88
C PRO A 331 3.28 -4.52 11.72
N LEU A 332 3.67 -4.15 10.50
CA LEU A 332 4.16 -2.82 10.13
C LEU A 332 3.22 -2.07 9.17
N TRP A 333 2.26 -2.76 8.56
CA TRP A 333 1.29 -2.15 7.67
C TRP A 333 0.13 -1.54 8.45
N ILE A 334 -0.33 -0.37 7.99
CA ILE A 334 -1.34 0.45 8.66
C ILE A 334 -2.66 0.35 7.89
N GLY A 335 -3.66 -0.28 8.52
CA GLY A 335 -5.04 -0.27 8.10
C GLY A 335 -5.93 0.32 9.21
N LYS A 336 -7.04 -0.34 9.54
CA LYS A 336 -7.80 -0.01 10.77
C LYS A 336 -7.02 -0.36 12.03
N CYS A 337 -6.15 -1.36 11.95
CA CYS A 337 -5.10 -1.67 12.91
C CYS A 337 -3.82 -2.05 12.15
N LEU A 338 -2.74 -2.28 12.87
CA LEU A 338 -1.53 -2.81 12.25
C LEU A 338 -1.74 -4.27 11.81
N TYR A 339 -1.19 -4.63 10.65
CA TYR A 339 -1.27 -5.98 10.10
C TYR A 339 0.00 -6.35 9.33
N SER A 340 0.14 -7.62 8.97
CA SER A 340 1.23 -8.15 8.15
C SER A 340 0.65 -8.86 6.93
N PRO A 341 0.82 -8.34 5.69
CA PRO A 341 0.45 -9.04 4.48
C PRO A 341 1.52 -10.09 4.16
N ASN A 342 1.34 -11.29 4.70
CA ASN A 342 2.37 -12.34 4.71
C ASN A 342 2.86 -12.72 3.31
N LEU A 343 1.99 -12.74 2.29
CA LEU A 343 2.36 -13.04 0.91
C LEU A 343 3.26 -11.96 0.32
N VAL A 344 2.94 -10.69 0.57
CA VAL A 344 3.74 -9.53 0.14
C VAL A 344 5.13 -9.58 0.78
N ILE A 345 5.19 -9.76 2.09
CA ILE A 345 6.47 -9.79 2.82
C ILE A 345 7.31 -11.00 2.37
N ARG A 346 6.68 -12.18 2.27
CA ARG A 346 7.37 -13.40 1.82
C ARG A 346 7.95 -13.25 0.41
N SER A 347 7.21 -12.64 -0.51
CA SER A 347 7.70 -12.39 -1.86
C SER A 347 8.86 -11.40 -1.90
N ALA A 348 8.85 -10.36 -1.05
CA ALA A 348 9.96 -9.44 -0.90
C ALA A 348 11.23 -10.15 -0.40
N VAL A 349 11.09 -11.02 0.60
CA VAL A 349 12.21 -11.82 1.14
C VAL A 349 12.78 -12.75 0.07
N ILE A 350 11.93 -13.48 -0.66
CA ILE A 350 12.36 -14.36 -1.76
C ILE A 350 13.08 -13.57 -2.84
N SER A 351 12.53 -12.42 -3.23
CA SER A 351 13.13 -11.53 -4.22
C SER A 351 14.50 -11.02 -3.76
N ALA A 352 14.61 -10.55 -2.53
CA ALA A 352 15.87 -10.07 -1.98
C ALA A 352 16.95 -11.16 -1.95
N LEU A 353 16.60 -12.39 -1.53
CA LEU A 353 17.51 -13.54 -1.55
C LEU A 353 17.97 -13.87 -2.96
N ALA A 354 17.06 -13.90 -3.94
CA ALA A 354 17.40 -14.18 -5.34
C ALA A 354 18.29 -13.09 -5.98
N LEU A 355 18.13 -11.83 -5.58
CA LEU A 355 18.93 -10.70 -6.07
C LEU A 355 20.32 -10.63 -5.46
N THR A 356 20.52 -11.16 -4.25
CA THR A 356 21.78 -11.07 -3.49
C THR A 356 22.68 -12.31 -3.62
N GLY A 357 22.15 -13.42 -4.14
CA GLY A 357 22.88 -14.68 -4.44
C GLY A 357 23.54 -14.62 -5.79
#